data_166df28062449a2ffb36dee045a79e15
#
_entry.id   166df28062449a2ffb36dee045a79e15
#
_cell.length_a   1.000
_cell.length_b   1.000
_cell.length_c   1.000
_cell.angle_alpha   90.00
_cell.angle_beta   90.00
_cell.angle_gamma   90.00
#
_symmetry.space_group_name_H-M   'P 1'
#
loop_
_entity.id
_entity.type
_entity.pdbx_description
1 polymer ?
#
loop_
_entity_poly.entity_id
_entity_poly.type
_entity_poly.pdbx_seq_one_letter_code
_entity_poly.pdbx_strand_id
1 'polypeptide(L)'
;MYKKIALIGITIVMVAFSSFGKKVKLFNGKDLSGWKIYGTEKWYVDKKNLVCESGQDKKYGYLATEKFYKDFDLTCDFLQESNGNSGIFFRSTIVGTKISGWQCEVAPKGHDSGGIYESYGRGWLVQIPDEKENILKPGQWNTMRVKVVGDHVQTWLNGVAMTDFSDQKIGAANGSIALQIHDGGGIKVRWKNLKIIEL
;
A
#
# COMPACT_ATOMS: atom_id res chain seq x y z
N MET A 1 31.53 -65.95 0.26
CA MET A 1 30.81 -65.31 1.39
C MET A 1 30.80 -63.77 1.12
N TYR A 2 29.72 -63.23 0.48
CA TYR A 2 29.62 -61.84 0.13
C TYR A 2 28.84 -61.08 1.22
N LYS A 3 29.49 -60.13 1.90
CA LYS A 3 28.81 -59.23 2.86
C LYS A 3 28.02 -58.18 2.10
N LYS A 4 26.70 -58.17 2.29
CA LYS A 4 25.82 -57.08 1.81
C LYS A 4 25.98 -55.90 2.77
N ILE A 5 26.45 -54.76 2.23
CA ILE A 5 26.46 -53.49 2.94
C ILE A 5 25.10 -52.82 2.67
N ALA A 6 24.31 -52.63 3.71
CA ALA A 6 23.06 -51.88 3.63
C ALA A 6 23.37 -50.36 3.73
N LEU A 7 23.08 -49.63 2.71
CA LEU A 7 23.15 -48.15 2.70
C LEU A 7 21.86 -47.63 3.35
N ILE A 8 21.98 -47.03 4.55
CA ILE A 8 20.87 -46.32 5.20
C ILE A 8 20.86 -44.90 4.64
N GLY A 9 19.90 -44.59 3.78
CA GLY A 9 19.67 -43.25 3.29
C GLY A 9 19.00 -42.39 4.39
N ILE A 10 19.70 -41.37 4.87
CA ILE A 10 19.13 -40.36 5.78
C ILE A 10 18.41 -39.34 4.93
N THR A 11 17.07 -39.33 4.93
CA THR A 11 16.25 -38.33 4.32
C THR A 11 16.20 -37.11 5.25
N ILE A 12 16.93 -36.04 4.92
CA ILE A 12 16.84 -34.77 5.64
C ILE A 12 15.55 -34.06 5.18
N VAL A 13 14.54 -34.04 6.04
CA VAL A 13 13.34 -33.22 5.84
C VAL A 13 13.70 -31.78 6.22
N MET A 14 13.93 -30.93 5.23
CA MET A 14 14.01 -29.48 5.47
C MET A 14 12.62 -28.95 5.84
N VAL A 15 12.39 -28.70 7.13
CA VAL A 15 11.23 -27.96 7.59
C VAL A 15 11.53 -26.47 7.32
N ALA A 16 10.91 -25.93 6.28
CA ALA A 16 10.95 -24.49 6.04
C ALA A 16 10.12 -23.77 7.13
N PHE A 17 10.81 -23.19 8.11
CA PHE A 17 10.18 -22.24 9.03
C PHE A 17 9.87 -20.96 8.24
N SER A 18 8.64 -20.79 7.79
CA SER A 18 8.14 -19.51 7.35
C SER A 18 8.04 -18.61 8.60
N SER A 19 9.01 -17.71 8.75
CA SER A 19 8.94 -16.64 9.74
C SER A 19 7.78 -15.73 9.33
N PHE A 20 6.62 -15.89 9.97
CA PHE A 20 5.55 -14.91 9.85
C PHE A 20 6.02 -13.62 10.53
N GLY A 21 6.30 -12.57 9.75
CA GLY A 21 6.66 -11.26 10.26
C GLY A 21 5.61 -10.75 11.28
N LYS A 22 6.07 -10.03 12.29
CA LYS A 22 5.18 -9.46 13.32
C LYS A 22 4.28 -8.38 12.70
N LYS A 23 2.98 -8.50 12.88
CA LYS A 23 2.02 -7.47 12.46
C LYS A 23 2.16 -6.21 13.34
N VAL A 24 2.50 -5.08 12.72
CA VAL A 24 2.72 -3.78 13.38
C VAL A 24 1.63 -2.80 12.94
N LYS A 25 1.19 -1.96 13.87
CA LYS A 25 0.32 -0.81 13.54
C LYS A 25 1.18 0.32 13.00
N LEU A 26 0.94 0.77 11.78
CA LEU A 26 1.57 1.97 11.20
C LEU A 26 0.96 3.26 11.76
N PHE A 27 -0.30 3.23 12.16
CA PHE A 27 -1.00 4.36 12.76
C PHE A 27 -1.51 3.99 14.15
N ASN A 28 -1.16 4.81 15.14
CA ASN A 28 -1.45 4.56 16.56
C ASN A 28 -2.85 5.00 17.02
N GLY A 29 -3.58 5.77 16.17
CA GLY A 29 -4.91 6.32 16.46
C GLY A 29 -4.91 7.56 17.36
N LYS A 30 -3.73 8.17 17.63
CA LYS A 30 -3.59 9.31 18.55
C LYS A 30 -2.93 10.52 17.88
N ASP A 31 -1.85 10.29 17.15
CA ASP A 31 -1.01 11.32 16.53
C ASP A 31 -0.31 10.78 15.28
N LEU A 32 0.52 11.61 14.66
CA LEU A 32 1.27 11.29 13.44
C LEU A 32 2.71 10.81 13.74
N SER A 33 2.99 10.30 14.94
CA SER A 33 4.31 9.75 15.28
C SER A 33 4.74 8.66 14.29
N GLY A 34 5.96 8.76 13.75
CA GLY A 34 6.50 7.86 12.72
C GLY A 34 6.08 8.21 11.30
N TRP A 35 5.42 9.36 11.12
CA TRP A 35 5.00 9.89 9.83
C TRP A 35 5.51 11.30 9.60
N LYS A 36 5.77 11.66 8.35
CA LYS A 36 6.19 12.99 7.91
C LYS A 36 5.23 13.53 6.85
N ILE A 37 4.79 14.78 7.04
CA ILE A 37 3.93 15.51 6.09
C ILE A 37 4.81 16.14 5.00
N TYR A 38 4.34 16.05 3.75
CA TYR A 38 4.89 16.73 2.59
C TYR A 38 3.78 17.46 1.85
N GLY A 39 3.96 18.75 1.66
CA GLY A 39 2.94 19.64 1.09
C GLY A 39 2.19 20.43 2.16
N THR A 40 1.13 21.10 1.74
CA THR A 40 0.32 22.03 2.54
C THR A 40 -1.05 21.44 2.92
N GLU A 41 -1.29 20.20 2.50
CA GLU A 41 -2.52 19.46 2.74
C GLU A 41 -2.68 19.13 4.21
N LYS A 42 -3.93 19.03 4.66
CA LYS A 42 -4.23 18.82 6.07
C LYS A 42 -4.19 17.32 6.39
N TRP A 43 -3.37 16.97 7.38
CA TRP A 43 -3.29 15.63 7.96
C TRP A 43 -3.50 15.75 9.46
N TYR A 44 -4.53 15.11 9.99
CA TYR A 44 -4.87 15.20 11.41
C TYR A 44 -5.58 13.92 11.89
N VAL A 45 -5.74 13.80 13.20
CA VAL A 45 -6.46 12.70 13.83
C VAL A 45 -7.82 13.19 14.31
N ASP A 46 -8.89 12.50 13.88
CA ASP A 46 -10.25 12.73 14.35
C ASP A 46 -10.90 11.39 14.72
N LYS A 47 -11.41 11.27 15.97
CA LYS A 47 -12.06 10.06 16.49
C LYS A 47 -11.26 8.77 16.22
N LYS A 48 -9.95 8.82 16.47
CA LYS A 48 -8.97 7.74 16.23
C LYS A 48 -8.77 7.35 14.76
N ASN A 49 -9.31 8.11 13.81
CA ASN A 49 -9.01 7.96 12.39
C ASN A 49 -7.96 8.99 11.97
N LEU A 50 -7.09 8.60 11.09
CA LEU A 50 -6.25 9.52 10.35
C LEU A 50 -7.11 10.14 9.24
N VAL A 51 -7.11 11.47 9.14
CA VAL A 51 -7.87 12.21 8.14
C VAL A 51 -6.93 12.97 7.25
N CYS A 52 -7.15 12.89 5.96
CA CYS A 52 -6.56 13.79 4.99
C CYS A 52 -7.64 14.67 4.33
N GLU A 53 -7.31 15.93 4.15
CA GLU A 53 -8.22 16.93 3.58
C GLU A 53 -7.42 17.93 2.74
N SER A 54 -7.94 18.29 1.57
CA SER A 54 -7.28 19.25 0.69
C SER A 54 -6.98 20.55 1.39
N GLY A 55 -5.77 21.06 1.20
CA GLY A 55 -5.33 22.37 1.64
C GLY A 55 -5.90 23.51 0.76
N GLN A 56 -5.52 24.74 1.09
CA GLN A 56 -6.00 25.92 0.36
C GLN A 56 -5.41 26.05 -1.05
N ASP A 57 -4.19 25.60 -1.25
CA ASP A 57 -3.49 25.66 -2.54
C ASP A 57 -3.90 24.53 -3.50
N LYS A 58 -4.67 23.55 -3.02
CA LYS A 58 -5.24 22.43 -3.79
C LYS A 58 -4.18 21.64 -4.59
N LYS A 59 -2.98 21.54 -4.05
CA LYS A 59 -1.87 20.79 -4.67
C LYS A 59 -1.81 19.36 -4.18
N TYR A 60 -0.85 18.60 -4.68
CA TYR A 60 -0.53 17.28 -4.16
C TYR A 60 0.07 17.38 -2.75
N GLY A 61 -0.33 16.47 -1.89
CA GLY A 61 0.26 16.29 -0.58
C GLY A 61 0.38 14.84 -0.18
N TYR A 62 1.34 14.55 0.70
CA TYR A 62 1.62 13.20 1.13
C TYR A 62 1.87 13.13 2.63
N LEU A 63 1.47 12.02 3.23
CA LEU A 63 1.88 11.61 4.56
C LEU A 63 2.67 10.31 4.42
N ALA A 64 3.98 10.35 4.64
CA ALA A 64 4.87 9.23 4.43
C ALA A 64 5.44 8.68 5.75
N THR A 65 5.64 7.37 5.83
CA THR A 65 6.35 6.75 6.94
C THR A 65 7.82 7.18 6.95
N GLU A 66 8.36 7.46 8.14
CA GLU A 66 9.79 7.72 8.33
C GLU A 66 10.63 6.47 8.07
N LYS A 67 10.08 5.30 8.40
CA LYS A 67 10.68 3.99 8.11
C LYS A 67 10.44 3.58 6.67
N PHE A 68 11.42 2.93 6.04
CA PHE A 68 11.33 2.31 4.73
C PHE A 68 10.92 0.85 4.83
N TYR A 69 10.20 0.38 3.81
CA TYR A 69 9.70 -0.97 3.70
C TYR A 69 10.02 -1.53 2.32
N LYS A 70 10.61 -2.73 2.28
CA LYS A 70 10.94 -3.45 1.04
C LYS A 70 9.88 -4.49 0.74
N ASP A 71 9.84 -5.57 1.50
CA ASP A 71 8.86 -6.64 1.36
C ASP A 71 7.85 -6.54 2.50
N PHE A 72 6.57 -6.52 2.17
CA PHE A 72 5.53 -6.26 3.17
C PHE A 72 4.15 -6.74 2.73
N ASP A 73 3.26 -6.86 3.69
CA ASP A 73 1.82 -7.06 3.54
C ASP A 73 1.09 -5.97 4.36
N LEU A 74 0.62 -4.94 3.68
CA LEU A 74 -0.09 -3.79 4.24
C LEU A 74 -1.59 -4.01 4.11
N THR A 75 -2.33 -3.73 5.19
CA THR A 75 -3.80 -3.66 5.16
C THR A 75 -4.24 -2.35 5.83
N CYS A 76 -5.20 -1.67 5.23
CA CYS A 76 -5.84 -0.50 5.81
C CYS A 76 -7.31 -0.41 5.42
N ASP A 77 -8.08 0.29 6.24
CA ASP A 77 -9.44 0.70 5.87
C ASP A 77 -9.44 2.17 5.49
N PHE A 78 -10.21 2.52 4.46
CA PHE A 78 -10.40 3.88 3.99
C PHE A 78 -11.87 4.22 3.78
N LEU A 79 -12.22 5.50 3.96
CA LEU A 79 -13.54 6.07 3.72
C LEU A 79 -13.39 7.37 2.94
N GLN A 80 -13.90 7.40 1.74
CA GLN A 80 -13.93 8.58 0.88
C GLN A 80 -15.17 9.41 1.23
N GLU A 81 -14.98 10.54 1.94
CA GLU A 81 -16.09 11.41 2.36
C GLU A 81 -16.51 12.38 1.24
N SER A 82 -15.53 12.88 0.47
CA SER A 82 -15.80 13.68 -0.72
C SER A 82 -14.63 13.56 -1.69
N ASN A 83 -14.91 13.55 -2.98
CA ASN A 83 -13.96 13.37 -4.08
C ASN A 83 -12.66 12.68 -3.60
N GLY A 84 -12.73 11.41 -3.34
CA GLY A 84 -11.72 10.70 -2.58
C GLY A 84 -10.50 10.27 -3.39
N ASN A 85 -10.03 11.06 -4.39
CA ASN A 85 -8.84 10.72 -5.13
C ASN A 85 -7.60 10.81 -4.22
N SER A 86 -7.08 9.65 -3.91
CA SER A 86 -5.99 9.38 -2.98
C SER A 86 -5.19 8.18 -3.48
N GLY A 87 -4.28 7.64 -2.66
CA GLY A 87 -3.51 6.46 -3.03
C GLY A 87 -2.59 6.03 -1.91
N ILE A 88 -2.11 4.80 -2.03
CA ILE A 88 -1.13 4.21 -1.13
C ILE A 88 0.15 3.99 -1.94
N PHE A 89 1.11 4.89 -1.76
CA PHE A 89 2.44 4.73 -2.35
C PHE A 89 3.27 3.72 -1.57
N PHE A 90 4.11 3.00 -2.27
CA PHE A 90 5.08 2.06 -1.70
C PHE A 90 6.42 2.14 -2.42
N ARG A 91 7.48 1.78 -1.68
CA ARG A 91 8.87 1.90 -2.13
C ARG A 91 9.14 3.28 -2.72
N SER A 92 8.58 4.31 -2.09
CA SER A 92 8.54 5.67 -2.60
C SER A 92 9.62 6.55 -1.99
N THR A 93 10.02 7.58 -2.75
CA THR A 93 10.88 8.68 -2.30
C THR A 93 10.20 10.00 -2.61
N ILE A 94 10.33 10.99 -1.71
CA ILE A 94 9.66 12.28 -1.84
C ILE A 94 10.69 13.41 -1.74
N VAL A 95 10.66 14.31 -2.72
CA VAL A 95 11.47 15.55 -2.74
C VAL A 95 10.52 16.74 -2.92
N GLY A 96 10.37 17.57 -1.88
CA GLY A 96 9.32 18.59 -1.87
C GLY A 96 7.93 17.94 -1.88
N THR A 97 7.17 18.15 -2.95
CA THR A 97 5.87 17.49 -3.21
C THR A 97 5.91 16.59 -4.45
N LYS A 98 7.11 16.19 -4.90
CA LYS A 98 7.28 15.21 -5.96
C LYS A 98 7.55 13.85 -5.33
N ILE A 99 6.68 12.89 -5.55
CA ILE A 99 6.83 11.51 -5.11
C ILE A 99 7.16 10.61 -6.28
N SER A 100 8.27 9.89 -6.20
CA SER A 100 8.63 8.81 -7.13
C SER A 100 8.38 7.48 -6.46
N GLY A 101 7.95 6.48 -7.21
CA GLY A 101 7.59 5.16 -6.72
C GLY A 101 6.27 4.68 -7.30
N TRP A 102 5.66 3.71 -6.67
CA TRP A 102 4.46 3.06 -7.18
C TRP A 102 3.29 3.30 -6.22
N GLN A 103 2.13 3.56 -6.81
CA GLN A 103 0.89 3.82 -6.12
C GLN A 103 -0.09 2.68 -6.37
N CYS A 104 -0.63 2.11 -5.29
CA CYS A 104 -1.91 1.43 -5.34
C CYS A 104 -2.99 2.50 -5.26
N GLU A 105 -3.78 2.62 -6.31
CA GLU A 105 -4.80 3.67 -6.45
C GLU A 105 -5.92 3.50 -5.42
N VAL A 106 -6.39 4.63 -4.87
CA VAL A 106 -7.59 4.76 -4.04
C VAL A 106 -8.36 5.96 -4.55
N ALA A 107 -9.27 5.74 -5.48
CA ALA A 107 -9.99 6.78 -6.19
C ALA A 107 -11.50 6.52 -6.21
N PRO A 108 -12.33 7.47 -6.65
CA PRO A 108 -13.74 7.21 -6.94
C PRO A 108 -13.90 6.11 -7.98
N LYS A 109 -15.07 5.48 -8.02
CA LYS A 109 -15.39 4.44 -9.00
C LYS A 109 -15.14 4.93 -10.44
N GLY A 110 -14.56 4.09 -11.29
CA GLY A 110 -14.15 4.40 -12.66
C GLY A 110 -12.76 5.05 -12.75
N HIS A 111 -11.96 4.97 -11.67
CA HIS A 111 -10.62 5.55 -11.61
C HIS A 111 -9.57 4.57 -11.07
N ASP A 112 -9.73 3.28 -11.38
CA ASP A 112 -8.72 2.24 -11.18
C ASP A 112 -8.34 1.90 -9.73
N SER A 113 -9.28 2.00 -8.74
CA SER A 113 -8.99 1.62 -7.35
C SER A 113 -8.43 0.20 -7.23
N GLY A 114 -7.24 0.07 -6.67
CA GLY A 114 -6.48 -1.18 -6.59
C GLY A 114 -5.52 -1.41 -7.76
N GLY A 115 -5.55 -0.56 -8.79
CA GLY A 115 -4.58 -0.53 -9.88
C GLY A 115 -3.21 0.01 -9.45
N ILE A 116 -2.22 -0.09 -10.33
CA ILE A 116 -0.84 0.33 -10.04
C ILE A 116 -0.37 1.39 -11.04
N TYR A 117 0.05 2.51 -10.48
CA TYR A 117 0.61 3.65 -11.21
C TYR A 117 2.07 3.91 -10.81
N GLU A 118 2.97 4.12 -11.76
CA GLU A 118 4.36 4.55 -11.51
C GLU A 118 4.46 6.06 -11.65
N SER A 119 4.60 6.76 -10.51
CA SER A 119 4.67 8.22 -10.46
C SER A 119 6.04 8.73 -10.95
N TYR A 120 6.01 9.74 -11.81
CA TYR A 120 7.19 10.28 -12.52
C TYR A 120 7.99 9.21 -13.27
N GLY A 121 7.31 8.15 -13.73
CA GLY A 121 7.89 7.05 -14.48
C GLY A 121 7.04 6.67 -15.69
N ARG A 122 6.61 5.41 -15.75
CA ARG A 122 5.88 4.83 -16.90
C ARG A 122 4.37 5.09 -16.90
N GLY A 123 3.82 5.72 -15.82
CA GLY A 123 2.39 5.90 -15.66
C GLY A 123 1.68 4.61 -15.23
N TRP A 124 0.51 4.33 -15.79
CA TRP A 124 -0.26 3.13 -15.47
C TRP A 124 0.49 1.85 -15.86
N LEU A 125 0.72 0.98 -14.88
CA LEU A 125 1.25 -0.36 -15.08
C LEU A 125 0.10 -1.39 -15.11
N VAL A 126 -0.91 -1.19 -14.27
CA VAL A 126 -2.12 -2.02 -14.23
C VAL A 126 -3.32 -1.11 -13.99
N GLN A 127 -4.26 -1.11 -14.94
CA GLN A 127 -5.58 -0.50 -14.82
C GLN A 127 -6.61 -1.56 -14.45
N ILE A 128 -7.67 -1.15 -13.78
CA ILE A 128 -8.71 -2.06 -13.28
C ILE A 128 -9.95 -1.96 -14.18
N PRO A 129 -10.47 -3.07 -14.70
CA PRO A 129 -11.72 -3.06 -15.42
C PRO A 129 -12.87 -2.51 -14.56
N ASP A 130 -13.73 -1.65 -15.14
CA ASP A 130 -14.81 -0.95 -14.44
C ASP A 130 -15.74 -1.90 -13.66
N GLU A 131 -15.98 -3.10 -14.20
CA GLU A 131 -16.82 -4.12 -13.55
C GLU A 131 -16.19 -4.64 -12.25
N LYS A 132 -14.86 -4.68 -12.12
CA LYS A 132 -14.19 -5.05 -10.87
C LYS A 132 -14.34 -3.98 -9.81
N GLU A 133 -14.43 -2.70 -10.19
CA GLU A 133 -14.61 -1.60 -9.24
C GLU A 133 -16.02 -1.55 -8.62
N ASN A 134 -16.98 -2.37 -9.11
CA ASN A 134 -18.33 -2.47 -8.53
C ASN A 134 -18.33 -2.91 -7.05
N ILE A 135 -17.24 -3.45 -6.54
CA ILE A 135 -17.08 -3.81 -5.13
C ILE A 135 -16.73 -2.62 -4.23
N LEU A 136 -16.28 -1.49 -4.81
CA LEU A 136 -16.05 -0.25 -4.06
C LEU A 136 -17.38 0.23 -3.50
N LYS A 137 -17.38 0.62 -2.24
CA LYS A 137 -18.56 1.10 -1.49
C LYS A 137 -18.42 2.61 -1.28
N PRO A 138 -18.95 3.47 -2.16
CA PRO A 138 -18.86 4.92 -2.02
C PRO A 138 -19.47 5.40 -0.70
N GLY A 139 -18.80 6.33 0.00
CA GLY A 139 -19.25 6.87 1.28
C GLY A 139 -19.29 5.87 2.43
N GLN A 140 -18.69 4.70 2.27
CA GLN A 140 -18.58 3.66 3.30
C GLN A 140 -17.11 3.25 3.51
N TRP A 141 -16.86 2.51 4.59
CA TRP A 141 -15.56 1.93 4.82
C TRP A 141 -15.27 0.80 3.81
N ASN A 142 -14.11 0.91 3.20
CA ASN A 142 -13.53 -0.10 2.32
C ASN A 142 -12.21 -0.58 2.90
N THR A 143 -11.80 -1.80 2.58
CA THR A 143 -10.51 -2.36 2.98
C THR A 143 -9.63 -2.52 1.75
N MET A 144 -8.42 -1.92 1.77
CA MET A 144 -7.36 -2.15 0.80
C MET A 144 -6.27 -2.99 1.42
N ARG A 145 -5.77 -3.98 0.68
CA ARG A 145 -4.57 -4.73 1.01
C ARG A 145 -3.58 -4.62 -0.15
N VAL A 146 -2.33 -4.34 0.19
CA VAL A 146 -1.21 -4.27 -0.76
C VAL A 146 -0.10 -5.18 -0.25
N LYS A 147 0.24 -6.20 -1.03
CA LYS A 147 1.34 -7.12 -0.71
C LYS A 147 2.42 -6.99 -1.78
N VAL A 148 3.65 -6.78 -1.35
CA VAL A 148 4.82 -6.65 -2.22
C VAL A 148 5.93 -7.55 -1.69
N VAL A 149 6.39 -8.51 -2.52
CA VAL A 149 7.47 -9.43 -2.19
C VAL A 149 8.41 -9.54 -3.40
N GLY A 150 9.65 -9.13 -3.23
CA GLY A 150 10.56 -9.02 -4.36
C GLY A 150 9.99 -8.10 -5.43
N ASP A 151 9.81 -8.59 -6.64
CA ASP A 151 9.20 -7.89 -7.78
C ASP A 151 7.67 -8.10 -7.90
N HIS A 152 7.08 -8.97 -7.09
CA HIS A 152 5.69 -9.37 -7.17
C HIS A 152 4.78 -8.45 -6.35
N VAL A 153 3.74 -7.91 -6.98
CA VAL A 153 2.76 -6.98 -6.40
C VAL A 153 1.36 -7.56 -6.53
N GLN A 154 0.66 -7.60 -5.41
CA GLN A 154 -0.73 -8.02 -5.34
C GLN A 154 -1.56 -6.99 -4.56
N THR A 155 -2.75 -6.67 -5.06
CA THR A 155 -3.70 -5.79 -4.36
C THR A 155 -5.07 -6.44 -4.25
N TRP A 156 -5.79 -6.10 -3.17
CA TRP A 156 -7.17 -6.54 -2.95
C TRP A 156 -8.00 -5.37 -2.43
N LEU A 157 -9.18 -5.17 -3.02
CA LEU A 157 -10.20 -4.25 -2.54
C LEU A 157 -11.39 -5.05 -1.99
N ASN A 158 -11.73 -4.83 -0.72
CA ASN A 158 -12.80 -5.55 -0.03
C ASN A 158 -12.69 -7.09 -0.14
N GLY A 159 -11.46 -7.61 -0.17
CA GLY A 159 -11.15 -9.04 -0.27
C GLY A 159 -11.11 -9.60 -1.70
N VAL A 160 -11.50 -8.83 -2.72
CA VAL A 160 -11.42 -9.24 -4.13
C VAL A 160 -10.08 -8.81 -4.73
N ALA A 161 -9.39 -9.73 -5.40
CA ALA A 161 -8.11 -9.47 -6.06
C ALA A 161 -8.29 -8.48 -7.22
N MET A 162 -7.55 -7.37 -7.16
CA MET A 162 -7.57 -6.32 -8.19
C MET A 162 -6.36 -6.47 -9.13
N THR A 163 -5.16 -6.57 -8.56
CA THR A 163 -3.89 -6.64 -9.28
C THR A 163 -3.10 -7.86 -8.82
N ASP A 164 -2.44 -8.52 -9.76
CA ASP A 164 -1.46 -9.60 -9.52
C ASP A 164 -0.45 -9.58 -10.68
N PHE A 165 0.75 -9.03 -10.46
CA PHE A 165 1.77 -8.91 -11.51
C PHE A 165 3.18 -8.80 -10.91
N SER A 166 4.22 -8.96 -11.76
CA SER A 166 5.63 -8.78 -11.39
C SER A 166 6.29 -7.70 -12.22
N ASP A 167 7.18 -6.91 -11.59
CA ASP A 167 7.94 -5.86 -12.23
C ASP A 167 9.34 -5.73 -11.60
N GLN A 168 10.40 -5.99 -12.37
CA GLN A 168 11.77 -5.97 -11.88
C GLN A 168 12.21 -4.63 -11.30
N LYS A 169 11.69 -3.51 -11.84
CA LYS A 169 12.00 -2.17 -11.35
C LYS A 169 11.44 -1.96 -9.94
N ILE A 170 10.24 -2.48 -9.67
CA ILE A 170 9.66 -2.53 -8.33
C ILE A 170 10.56 -3.38 -7.42
N GLY A 171 10.99 -4.56 -7.88
CA GLY A 171 11.84 -5.47 -7.11
C GLY A 171 13.16 -4.87 -6.63
N ALA A 172 13.77 -4.00 -7.44
CA ALA A 172 15.03 -3.34 -7.13
C ALA A 172 14.88 -2.18 -6.12
N ALA A 173 13.68 -1.67 -5.88
CA ALA A 173 13.44 -0.48 -5.08
C ALA A 173 13.23 -0.76 -3.59
N ASN A 174 13.40 0.27 -2.77
CA ASN A 174 13.04 0.36 -1.35
C ASN A 174 12.60 1.79 -1.06
N GLY A 175 11.74 2.00 -0.07
CA GLY A 175 11.27 3.35 0.26
C GLY A 175 10.14 3.38 1.28
N SER A 176 9.57 4.56 1.45
CA SER A 176 8.44 4.78 2.38
C SER A 176 7.12 4.22 1.84
N ILE A 177 6.21 3.96 2.77
CA ILE A 177 4.77 3.91 2.50
C ILE A 177 4.25 5.33 2.63
N ALA A 178 3.48 5.81 1.65
CA ALA A 178 2.87 7.14 1.76
C ALA A 178 1.40 7.13 1.34
N LEU A 179 0.60 7.91 2.05
CA LEU A 179 -0.76 8.21 1.67
C LEU A 179 -0.78 9.53 0.89
N GLN A 180 -1.63 9.62 -0.12
CA GLN A 180 -1.71 10.78 -1.01
C GLN A 180 -2.98 11.60 -0.76
N ILE A 181 -2.88 12.90 -1.02
CA ILE A 181 -3.98 13.75 -1.46
C ILE A 181 -3.66 14.19 -2.88
N HIS A 182 -4.56 13.92 -3.82
CA HIS A 182 -4.44 14.37 -5.19
C HIS A 182 -4.68 15.89 -5.28
N ASP A 183 -4.19 16.54 -6.32
CA ASP A 183 -4.48 17.95 -6.58
C ASP A 183 -5.94 18.21 -6.98
N GLY A 184 -6.29 19.48 -7.23
CA GLY A 184 -7.63 19.88 -7.65
C GLY A 184 -8.57 20.26 -6.50
N GLY A 185 -8.29 19.84 -5.28
CA GLY A 185 -9.07 20.19 -4.08
C GLY A 185 -10.36 19.39 -3.92
N GLY A 186 -11.09 19.66 -2.83
CA GLY A 186 -12.35 18.97 -2.51
C GLY A 186 -12.20 17.53 -2.05
N ILE A 187 -10.98 17.09 -1.71
CA ILE A 187 -10.69 15.72 -1.29
C ILE A 187 -10.80 15.62 0.23
N LYS A 188 -11.48 14.57 0.69
CA LYS A 188 -11.47 14.19 2.09
C LYS A 188 -11.57 12.68 2.22
N VAL A 189 -10.54 12.08 2.81
CA VAL A 189 -10.47 10.63 3.03
C VAL A 189 -10.09 10.35 4.49
N ARG A 190 -10.74 9.38 5.08
CA ARG A 190 -10.40 8.84 6.40
C ARG A 190 -9.72 7.49 6.26
N TRP A 191 -8.75 7.26 7.13
CA TRP A 191 -7.98 6.02 7.19
C TRP A 191 -7.98 5.48 8.61
N LYS A 192 -8.06 4.16 8.75
CA LYS A 192 -7.89 3.46 10.03
C LYS A 192 -7.31 2.07 9.80
N ASN A 193 -7.00 1.39 10.88
CA ASN A 193 -6.50 0.01 10.85
C ASN A 193 -5.27 -0.20 9.93
N LEU A 194 -4.43 0.85 9.74
CA LEU A 194 -3.21 0.74 8.98
C LEU A 194 -2.26 -0.22 9.71
N LYS A 195 -2.06 -1.40 9.15
CA LYS A 195 -1.25 -2.49 9.72
C LYS A 195 -0.34 -3.06 8.65
N ILE A 196 0.89 -3.34 9.01
CA ILE A 196 1.89 -3.92 8.12
C ILE A 196 2.52 -5.16 8.75
N ILE A 197 2.85 -6.13 7.92
CA ILE A 197 3.72 -7.27 8.23
C ILE A 197 4.94 -7.10 7.34
N GLU A 198 6.12 -6.98 7.92
CA GLU A 198 7.37 -7.07 7.18
C GLU A 198 7.68 -8.53 6.88
N LEU A 199 8.06 -8.82 5.63
CA LEU A 199 8.24 -10.19 5.10
C LEU A 199 9.71 -10.47 4.78
#